data_8dfff2a5c221d2b771aad4ad0b39ccc4
#
_entry.id   8dfff2a5c221d2b771aad4ad0b39ccc4
#
_cell.length_a   1.000
_cell.length_b   1.000
_cell.length_c   1.000
_cell.angle_alpha   90.00
_cell.angle_beta   90.00
_cell.angle_gamma   90.00
#
_symmetry.space_group_name_H-M   'P 1'
#
loop_
_entity.id
_entity.type
_entity.pdbx_description
1 polymer ?
#
loop_
_entity_poly.entity_id
_entity_poly.type
_entity_poly.pdbx_seq_one_letter_code
_entity_poly.pdbx_strand_id
1 'polypeptide(L)'
;RRLKFSLAYLKEDKKEARKVVGVDSLTGLPQEGIVSSRMVFEAILEPLGTICEEIRFFLERTPPQIRQNISREGINLTGGTTKIPDIEWFISRQTGQKVCLSRFYDLCTIYGLKEIIGSKSLRKWVK
;
A
#
# COMPACT_ATOMS: atom_id res chain seq x y z
N ARG A 1 -7.71 -11.91 -0.70
CA ARG A 1 -7.58 -10.51 -1.10
C ARG A 1 -8.58 -9.59 -0.37
N ARG A 2 -9.85 -9.95 -0.27
CA ARG A 2 -10.88 -9.13 0.42
C ARG A 2 -10.58 -8.90 1.90
N LEU A 3 -10.10 -9.92 2.62
CA LEU A 3 -9.83 -9.85 4.06
C LEU A 3 -8.80 -8.77 4.42
N LYS A 4 -7.73 -8.61 3.65
CA LYS A 4 -6.71 -7.60 3.95
C LYS A 4 -7.25 -6.15 3.87
N PHE A 5 -8.25 -5.87 3.05
CA PHE A 5 -8.84 -4.53 2.95
C PHE A 5 -9.96 -4.29 3.97
N SER A 6 -10.52 -5.35 4.54
CA SER A 6 -11.64 -5.24 5.47
C SER A 6 -11.25 -5.47 6.93
N LEU A 7 -10.11 -6.10 7.20
CA LEU A 7 -9.65 -6.46 8.54
C LEU A 7 -8.24 -5.93 8.87
N ALA A 8 -7.51 -5.37 7.90
CA ALA A 8 -6.21 -4.79 8.14
C ALA A 8 -6.34 -3.36 8.69
N TYR A 9 -6.16 -3.21 9.98
CA TYR A 9 -6.09 -1.91 10.64
C TYR A 9 -4.65 -1.66 11.08
N LEU A 10 -4.00 -0.63 10.52
CA LEU A 10 -2.59 -0.34 10.78
C LEU A 10 -2.39 0.68 11.91
N LYS A 11 -3.44 1.44 12.25
CA LYS A 11 -3.38 2.49 13.26
C LYS A 11 -4.07 2.11 14.56
N GLU A 12 -5.18 1.40 14.49
CA GLU A 12 -6.00 1.05 15.64
C GLU A 12 -6.07 -0.48 15.81
N ASP A 13 -5.97 -0.94 17.04
CA ASP A 13 -6.20 -2.35 17.38
C ASP A 13 -7.70 -2.66 17.43
N LYS A 14 -8.35 -2.65 16.27
CA LYS A 14 -9.76 -3.05 16.15
C LYS A 14 -9.86 -4.56 16.23
N LYS A 15 -10.60 -5.02 17.22
CA LYS A 15 -10.88 -6.45 17.45
C LYS A 15 -12.06 -6.91 16.58
N GLU A 16 -11.87 -7.01 15.29
CA GLU A 16 -12.84 -7.57 14.37
C GLU A 16 -12.42 -8.98 13.94
N ALA A 17 -13.41 -9.83 13.69
CA ALA A 17 -13.20 -11.17 13.17
C ALA A 17 -14.28 -11.51 12.14
N ARG A 18 -13.92 -12.32 11.15
CA ARG A 18 -14.85 -12.80 10.13
C ARG A 18 -14.74 -14.32 9.98
N LYS A 19 -15.90 -14.96 9.86
CA LYS A 19 -15.96 -16.33 9.41
C LYS A 19 -15.60 -16.42 7.93
N VAL A 20 -14.77 -17.37 7.59
CA VAL A 20 -14.35 -17.67 6.22
C VAL A 20 -14.50 -19.16 5.99
N VAL A 21 -14.84 -19.54 4.77
CA VAL A 21 -14.83 -20.94 4.35
C VAL A 21 -13.58 -21.13 3.50
N GLY A 22 -12.75 -22.06 3.89
CA GLY A 22 -11.57 -22.49 3.18
C GLY A 22 -11.65 -23.98 2.81
N VAL A 23 -10.63 -24.46 2.14
CA VAL A 23 -10.47 -25.88 1.86
C VAL A 23 -9.33 -26.39 2.74
N ASP A 24 -9.61 -27.41 3.52
CA ASP A 24 -8.58 -28.11 4.30
C ASP A 24 -7.55 -28.74 3.36
N SER A 25 -6.27 -28.46 3.56
CA SER A 25 -5.20 -28.91 2.68
C SER A 25 -4.91 -30.42 2.75
N LEU A 26 -5.35 -31.08 3.82
CA LEU A 26 -5.14 -32.52 4.02
C LEU A 26 -6.32 -33.34 3.52
N THR A 27 -7.52 -32.88 3.81
CA THR A 27 -8.77 -33.64 3.52
C THR A 27 -9.42 -33.20 2.20
N GLY A 28 -9.09 -32.00 1.69
CA GLY A 28 -9.76 -31.41 0.54
C GLY A 28 -11.19 -30.95 0.79
N LEU A 29 -11.69 -31.06 2.03
CA LEU A 29 -13.05 -30.71 2.39
C LEU A 29 -13.20 -29.23 2.78
N PRO A 30 -14.37 -28.61 2.53
CA PRO A 30 -14.67 -27.29 3.03
C PRO A 30 -14.62 -27.24 4.56
N GLN A 31 -13.89 -26.28 5.11
CA GLN A 31 -13.80 -26.05 6.54
C GLN A 31 -14.06 -24.59 6.87
N GLU A 32 -14.85 -24.33 7.91
CA GLU A 32 -15.05 -22.98 8.43
C GLU A 32 -13.90 -22.59 9.36
N GLY A 33 -13.41 -21.36 9.23
CA GLY A 33 -12.42 -20.77 10.11
C GLY A 33 -12.79 -19.35 10.50
N ILE A 34 -12.18 -18.84 11.55
CA ILE A 34 -12.30 -17.46 11.99
C ILE A 34 -10.98 -16.76 11.74
N VAL A 35 -11.02 -15.64 10.98
CA VAL A 35 -9.87 -14.78 10.75
C VAL A 35 -10.09 -13.46 11.48
N SER A 36 -9.20 -13.16 12.42
CA SER A 36 -9.23 -11.91 13.19
C SER A 36 -8.43 -10.80 12.48
N SER A 37 -8.74 -9.55 12.81
CA SER A 37 -7.97 -8.37 12.37
C SER A 37 -6.49 -8.47 12.78
N ARG A 38 -6.21 -9.01 13.97
CA ARG A 38 -4.85 -9.23 14.46
C ARG A 38 -4.06 -10.21 13.58
N MET A 39 -4.64 -11.33 13.19
CA MET A 39 -4.00 -12.29 12.28
C MET A 39 -3.67 -11.67 10.94
N VAL A 40 -4.57 -10.83 10.41
CA VAL A 40 -4.35 -10.12 9.14
C VAL A 40 -3.24 -9.08 9.31
N PHE A 41 -3.25 -8.32 10.42
CA PHE A 41 -2.21 -7.33 10.72
C PHE A 41 -0.83 -7.98 10.81
N GLU A 42 -0.68 -9.06 11.60
CA GLU A 42 0.59 -9.78 11.75
C GLU A 42 1.10 -10.30 10.40
N ALA A 43 0.22 -10.82 9.55
CA ALA A 43 0.59 -11.34 8.24
C ALA A 43 1.05 -10.26 7.23
N ILE A 44 0.61 -9.02 7.39
CA ILE A 44 0.99 -7.92 6.48
C ILE A 44 2.12 -7.05 7.04
N LEU A 45 2.39 -7.14 8.34
CA LEU A 45 3.39 -6.30 9.01
C LEU A 45 4.80 -6.53 8.46
N GLU A 46 5.20 -7.78 8.28
CA GLU A 46 6.51 -8.14 7.76
C GLU A 46 6.76 -7.58 6.34
N PRO A 47 5.91 -7.85 5.32
CA PRO A 47 6.12 -7.29 4.00
C PRO A 47 6.03 -5.76 3.95
N LEU A 48 5.20 -5.12 4.80
CA LEU A 48 5.17 -3.67 4.89
C LEU A 48 6.43 -3.11 5.55
N GLY A 49 6.96 -3.79 6.56
CA GLY A 49 8.24 -3.45 7.19
C GLY A 49 9.38 -3.45 6.18
N THR A 50 9.49 -4.52 5.38
CA THR A 50 10.49 -4.62 4.30
C THR A 50 10.37 -3.46 3.31
N ILE A 51 9.15 -3.09 2.89
CA ILE A 51 8.95 -1.93 2.00
C ILE A 51 9.45 -0.63 2.66
N CYS A 52 9.18 -0.43 3.95
CA CYS A 52 9.64 0.76 4.67
C CYS A 52 11.17 0.82 4.80
N GLU A 53 11.83 -0.33 5.02
CA GLU A 53 13.28 -0.44 5.05
C GLU A 53 13.90 -0.09 3.70
N GLU A 54 13.35 -0.61 2.60
CA GLU A 54 13.79 -0.28 1.25
C GLU A 54 13.63 1.22 0.93
N ILE A 55 12.54 1.84 1.36
CA ILE A 55 12.34 3.29 1.21
C ILE A 55 13.43 4.06 1.98
N ARG A 56 13.72 3.69 3.24
CA ARG A 56 14.79 4.33 4.03
C ARG A 56 16.15 4.21 3.34
N PHE A 57 16.48 3.00 2.92
CA PHE A 57 17.74 2.71 2.25
C PHE A 57 17.89 3.50 0.94
N PHE A 58 16.80 3.63 0.18
CA PHE A 58 16.78 4.48 -1.00
C PHE A 58 17.03 5.95 -0.66
N LEU A 59 16.37 6.47 0.39
CA LEU A 59 16.52 7.86 0.83
C LEU A 59 17.94 8.15 1.33
N GLU A 60 18.58 7.21 2.02
CA GLU A 60 19.98 7.35 2.50
C GLU A 60 20.97 7.51 1.36
N ARG A 61 20.75 6.82 0.24
CA ARG A 61 21.58 6.90 -0.97
C ARG A 61 21.24 8.07 -1.88
N THR A 62 20.13 8.76 -1.60
CA THR A 62 19.67 9.90 -2.41
C THR A 62 20.49 11.15 -2.06
N PRO A 63 20.96 11.92 -3.07
CA PRO A 63 21.68 13.17 -2.84
C PRO A 63 20.91 14.15 -1.94
N PRO A 64 21.59 14.93 -1.08
CA PRO A 64 20.94 15.77 -0.07
C PRO A 64 19.90 16.75 -0.63
N GLN A 65 20.17 17.36 -1.79
CA GLN A 65 19.25 18.31 -2.42
C GLN A 65 17.94 17.63 -2.84
N ILE A 66 18.03 16.42 -3.40
CA ILE A 66 16.85 15.64 -3.82
C ILE A 66 16.08 15.16 -2.58
N ARG A 67 16.80 14.70 -1.55
CA ARG A 67 16.19 14.28 -0.28
C ARG A 67 15.41 15.42 0.38
N GLN A 68 15.94 16.64 0.35
CA GLN A 68 15.24 17.82 0.87
C GLN A 68 13.95 18.10 0.10
N ASN A 69 13.95 17.94 -1.23
CA ASN A 69 12.75 18.06 -2.05
C ASN A 69 11.73 16.98 -1.70
N ILE A 70 12.15 15.71 -1.53
CA ILE A 70 11.27 14.61 -1.12
C ILE A 70 10.64 14.92 0.25
N SER A 71 11.42 15.41 1.22
CA SER A 71 10.90 15.77 2.55
C SER A 71 9.85 16.89 2.49
N ARG A 72 9.98 17.82 1.53
CA ARG A 72 9.02 18.90 1.33
C ARG A 72 7.77 18.45 0.60
N GLU A 73 7.92 17.78 -0.52
CA GLU A 73 6.83 17.37 -1.41
C GLU A 73 6.11 16.11 -0.90
N GLY A 74 6.85 15.19 -0.30
CA GLY A 74 6.37 13.90 0.19
C GLY A 74 6.53 12.77 -0.82
N ILE A 75 6.12 11.58 -0.39
CA ILE A 75 6.11 10.36 -1.19
C ILE A 75 4.68 10.07 -1.63
N ASN A 76 4.46 9.91 -2.93
CA ASN A 76 3.15 9.57 -3.47
C ASN A 76 3.02 8.05 -3.62
N LEU A 77 2.01 7.47 -2.97
CA LEU A 77 1.70 6.05 -3.05
C LEU A 77 0.62 5.78 -4.09
N THR A 78 0.85 4.78 -4.93
CA THR A 78 -0.09 4.29 -5.94
C THR A 78 -0.19 2.77 -5.88
N GLY A 79 -1.17 2.22 -6.57
CA GLY A 79 -1.36 0.77 -6.65
C GLY A 79 -2.41 0.22 -5.68
N GLY A 80 -2.83 -1.01 -5.93
CA GLY A 80 -3.95 -1.62 -5.20
C GLY A 80 -3.70 -1.89 -3.71
N THR A 81 -2.45 -2.03 -3.30
CA THR A 81 -2.07 -2.24 -1.89
C THR A 81 -2.34 -0.99 -1.04
N THR A 82 -2.31 0.20 -1.66
CA THR A 82 -2.60 1.46 -0.97
C THR A 82 -4.06 1.60 -0.50
N LYS A 83 -4.93 0.66 -0.88
CA LYS A 83 -6.31 0.53 -0.36
C LYS A 83 -6.38 -0.06 1.06
N ILE A 84 -5.25 -0.51 1.63
CA ILE A 84 -5.20 -0.92 3.05
C ILE A 84 -5.43 0.31 3.92
N PRO A 85 -6.38 0.25 4.87
CA PRO A 85 -6.63 1.36 5.79
C PRO A 85 -5.36 1.81 6.52
N ASP A 86 -5.19 3.13 6.66
CA ASP A 86 -4.09 3.77 7.40
C ASP A 86 -2.65 3.46 6.88
N ILE A 87 -2.50 2.96 5.66
CA ILE A 87 -1.18 2.63 5.08
C ILE A 87 -0.29 3.87 4.96
N GLU A 88 -0.85 5.03 4.63
CA GLU A 88 -0.10 6.30 4.57
C GLU A 88 0.48 6.66 5.93
N TRP A 89 -0.33 6.53 7.00
CA TRP A 89 0.12 6.77 8.37
C TRP A 89 1.23 5.81 8.77
N PHE A 90 1.06 4.52 8.46
CA PHE A 90 2.05 3.49 8.78
C PHE A 90 3.40 3.79 8.10
N ILE A 91 3.42 4.02 6.79
CA ILE A 91 4.64 4.29 6.03
C ILE A 91 5.25 5.62 6.47
N SER A 92 4.44 6.67 6.68
CA SER A 92 4.92 7.96 7.16
C SER A 92 5.63 7.83 8.50
N ARG A 93 5.03 7.10 9.44
CA ARG A 93 5.61 6.86 10.77
C ARG A 93 6.91 6.05 10.70
N GLN A 94 6.97 5.05 9.83
CA GLN A 94 8.15 4.19 9.69
C GLN A 94 9.32 4.88 8.96
N THR A 95 9.03 5.73 7.99
CA THR A 95 10.07 6.36 7.14
C THR A 95 10.42 7.78 7.58
N GLY A 96 9.61 8.41 8.44
CA GLY A 96 9.76 9.81 8.83
C GLY A 96 9.45 10.81 7.70
N GLN A 97 8.85 10.35 6.60
CA GLN A 97 8.52 11.18 5.44
C GLN A 97 7.02 11.47 5.37
N LYS A 98 6.68 12.62 4.79
CA LYS A 98 5.29 12.89 4.40
C LYS A 98 4.87 11.89 3.32
N VAL A 99 3.70 11.29 3.47
CA VAL A 99 3.17 10.30 2.52
C VAL A 99 1.78 10.74 2.07
N CYS A 100 1.50 10.63 0.79
CA CYS A 100 0.22 10.99 0.19
C CYS A 100 -0.31 9.82 -0.63
N LEU A 101 -1.62 9.55 -0.53
CA LEU A 101 -2.27 8.55 -1.38
C LEU A 101 -2.77 9.20 -2.67
N SER A 102 -2.54 8.55 -3.79
CA SER A 102 -3.20 8.94 -5.03
C SER A 102 -4.70 8.64 -4.97
N ARG A 103 -5.51 9.57 -5.46
CA ARG A 103 -6.97 9.40 -5.57
C ARG A 103 -7.38 8.22 -6.44
N PHE A 104 -6.53 7.81 -7.36
CA PHE A 104 -6.84 6.78 -8.36
C PHE A 104 -6.31 5.39 -7.99
N TYR A 105 -5.58 5.27 -6.87
CA TYR A 105 -5.03 3.99 -6.40
C TYR A 105 -4.41 3.14 -7.51
N ASP A 106 -5.04 2.01 -7.84
CA ASP A 106 -4.64 1.06 -8.89
C ASP A 106 -4.97 1.52 -10.32
N LEU A 107 -5.72 2.61 -10.49
CA LEU A 107 -6.08 3.18 -11.78
C LEU A 107 -5.17 4.35 -12.21
N CYS A 108 -4.13 4.69 -11.44
CA CYS A 108 -3.24 5.82 -11.73
C CYS A 108 -2.64 5.76 -13.14
N THR A 109 -2.22 4.59 -13.60
CA THR A 109 -1.66 4.39 -14.94
C THR A 109 -2.69 4.72 -16.03
N ILE A 110 -3.93 4.27 -15.86
CA ILE A 110 -5.01 4.50 -16.84
C ILE A 110 -5.34 5.99 -16.91
N TYR A 111 -5.44 6.66 -15.76
CA TYR A 111 -5.69 8.10 -15.73
C TYR A 111 -4.51 8.90 -16.31
N GLY A 112 -3.27 8.50 -16.02
CA GLY A 112 -2.09 9.11 -16.64
C GLY A 112 -2.08 8.98 -18.16
N LEU A 113 -2.41 7.80 -18.69
CA LEU A 113 -2.54 7.58 -20.13
C LEU A 113 -3.67 8.43 -20.74
N LYS A 114 -4.81 8.56 -20.06
CA LYS A 114 -5.90 9.44 -20.48
C LYS A 114 -5.44 10.89 -20.61
N GLU A 115 -4.71 11.40 -19.63
CA GLU A 115 -4.14 12.77 -19.67
C GLU A 115 -3.16 12.94 -20.83
N ILE A 116 -2.28 11.97 -21.07
CA ILE A 116 -1.33 12.00 -22.19
C ILE A 116 -2.08 12.03 -23.53
N ILE A 117 -3.11 11.20 -23.71
CA ILE A 117 -3.91 11.17 -24.94
C ILE A 117 -4.66 12.50 -25.14
N GLY A 118 -5.18 13.09 -24.06
CA GLY A 118 -5.90 14.38 -24.11
C GLY A 118 -5.02 15.59 -24.38
N SER A 119 -3.72 15.53 -24.06
CA SER A 119 -2.80 16.67 -24.12
C SER A 119 -1.80 16.56 -25.29
N LYS A 120 -1.86 17.52 -26.22
CA LYS A 120 -0.89 17.62 -27.32
C LYS A 120 0.55 17.77 -26.82
N SER A 121 0.77 18.49 -25.73
CA SER A 121 2.09 18.72 -25.14
C SER A 121 2.71 17.46 -24.51
N LEU A 122 1.89 16.58 -23.95
CA LEU A 122 2.35 15.33 -23.32
C LEU A 122 2.55 14.20 -24.32
N ARG A 123 1.86 14.21 -25.46
CA ARG A 123 2.00 13.16 -26.51
C ARG A 123 3.43 13.00 -27.03
N LYS A 124 4.24 14.06 -26.99
CA LYS A 124 5.66 13.99 -27.41
C LYS A 124 6.52 13.03 -26.57
N TRP A 125 6.06 12.67 -25.36
CA TRP A 125 6.75 11.73 -24.47
C TRP A 125 6.39 10.26 -24.71
N VAL A 126 5.38 9.99 -25.56
CA VAL A 126 4.99 8.64 -25.97
C VAL A 126 5.75 8.32 -27.25
N LYS A 127 6.73 7.45 -27.13
CA LYS A 127 7.47 6.88 -28.28
C LYS A 127 6.84 5.56 -28.68
#